data_250f185dcb1e545ac243b2fc55ced282
#
_entry.id   250f185dcb1e545ac243b2fc55ced282
#
_cell.length_a   1.000
_cell.length_b   1.000
_cell.length_c   1.000
_cell.angle_alpha   90.00
_cell.angle_beta   90.00
_cell.angle_gamma   90.00
#
_symmetry.space_group_name_H-M   'P 1'
#
loop_
_entity.id
_entity.type
_entity.pdbx_description
1 polymer ?
#
loop_
_entity_poly.entity_id
_entity_poly.type
_entity_poly.pdbx_seq_one_letter_code
_entity_poly.pdbx_strand_id
1 'polypeptide(L)'
;GYIYSLVWPIHNGACVCIGRGLRHIDADTYYYNPTILPGTPSMIEYLKRIKALNENLKTIIIGGASCPFRLFEALKDRDLKVYNVFGMTEVSGCIGINDTMDGTYKIFASSKVAIEADGEIVVSGDCVMKGYDKDEAYTKRVIRDGVYHTGDIGRINDKGRLVLLKRNPEIILLPTGEKISRTVTIRQISALDGVAESYVTLYDDKLTAIIVPIDKDVREERFVRLINKYNEKKGYRWEIQKTIISKAPLPRMDNGDIDQNAIETLIANEK
;
A
#
# COMPACT_ATOMS: atom_id res chain seq x y z
N GLY A 1 10.53 -2.78 -2.69
CA GLY A 1 11.09 -4.13 -2.95
C GLY A 1 12.48 -4.11 -3.57
N TYR A 2 12.70 -3.34 -4.65
CA TYR A 2 13.96 -3.42 -5.44
C TYR A 2 15.23 -3.24 -4.57
N ILE A 3 15.29 -2.23 -3.75
CA ILE A 3 16.50 -1.92 -2.95
C ILE A 3 16.78 -3.05 -1.94
N TYR A 4 15.84 -3.39 -1.07
CA TYR A 4 16.09 -4.33 0.01
C TYR A 4 15.99 -5.81 -0.38
N SER A 5 15.34 -6.13 -1.52
CA SER A 5 15.21 -7.52 -1.98
C SER A 5 16.22 -7.90 -3.07
N LEU A 6 16.85 -6.95 -3.72
CA LEU A 6 17.82 -7.21 -4.79
C LEU A 6 19.17 -6.53 -4.51
N VAL A 7 19.20 -5.19 -4.48
CA VAL A 7 20.46 -4.44 -4.44
C VAL A 7 21.22 -4.69 -3.13
N TRP A 8 20.54 -4.54 -2.01
CA TRP A 8 21.18 -4.70 -0.70
C TRP A 8 21.66 -6.13 -0.40
N PRO A 9 20.91 -7.20 -0.69
CA PRO A 9 21.43 -8.57 -0.56
C PRO A 9 22.68 -8.84 -1.41
N ILE A 10 22.68 -8.42 -2.68
CA ILE A 10 23.84 -8.58 -3.56
C ILE A 10 25.06 -7.83 -2.98
N HIS A 11 24.87 -6.57 -2.54
CA HIS A 11 25.94 -5.78 -1.93
C HIS A 11 26.53 -6.44 -0.69
N ASN A 12 25.76 -7.23 0.05
CA ASN A 12 26.19 -7.99 1.23
C ASN A 12 26.60 -9.44 0.91
N GLY A 13 26.83 -9.78 -0.35
CA GLY A 13 27.31 -11.09 -0.76
C GLY A 13 26.29 -12.23 -0.69
N ALA A 14 25.00 -11.90 -0.59
CA ALA A 14 23.93 -12.91 -0.60
C ALA A 14 23.58 -13.33 -2.03
N CYS A 15 23.18 -14.59 -2.18
CA CYS A 15 22.60 -15.10 -3.43
C CYS A 15 21.13 -14.64 -3.51
N VAL A 16 20.75 -14.01 -4.63
CA VAL A 16 19.38 -13.56 -4.88
C VAL A 16 18.72 -14.43 -5.92
N CYS A 17 17.60 -15.04 -5.54
CA CYS A 17 16.74 -15.80 -6.43
C CYS A 17 15.63 -14.90 -6.99
N ILE A 18 15.60 -14.70 -8.30
CA ILE A 18 14.56 -13.93 -8.97
C ILE A 18 13.46 -14.88 -9.42
N GLY A 19 12.31 -14.76 -8.78
CA GLY A 19 11.12 -15.57 -9.08
C GLY A 19 10.40 -15.12 -10.35
N ARG A 20 9.49 -15.96 -10.81
CA ARG A 20 8.66 -15.77 -12.02
C ARG A 20 7.42 -14.90 -11.78
N GLY A 21 7.30 -14.33 -10.58
CA GLY A 21 6.19 -13.45 -10.18
C GLY A 21 5.18 -14.12 -9.25
N LEU A 22 4.20 -13.32 -8.81
CA LEU A 22 3.24 -13.72 -7.77
C LEU A 22 2.49 -15.02 -8.06
N ARG A 23 2.17 -15.30 -9.32
CA ARG A 23 1.45 -16.51 -9.74
C ARG A 23 2.24 -17.81 -9.52
N HIS A 24 3.55 -17.71 -9.30
CA HIS A 24 4.46 -18.85 -9.16
C HIS A 24 5.21 -18.82 -7.82
N ILE A 25 4.78 -17.98 -6.88
CA ILE A 25 5.51 -17.75 -5.63
C ILE A 25 5.67 -19.03 -4.80
N ASP A 26 4.70 -19.90 -4.79
CA ASP A 26 4.72 -21.20 -4.14
C ASP A 26 5.76 -22.14 -4.75
N ALA A 27 5.70 -22.31 -6.06
CA ALA A 27 6.63 -23.13 -6.82
C ALA A 27 8.06 -22.58 -6.76
N ASP A 28 8.23 -21.25 -6.83
CA ASP A 28 9.52 -20.59 -6.71
C ASP A 28 10.10 -20.74 -5.29
N THR A 29 9.27 -20.59 -4.24
CA THR A 29 9.67 -20.82 -2.84
C THR A 29 10.10 -22.28 -2.61
N TYR A 30 9.39 -23.24 -3.21
CA TYR A 30 9.78 -24.64 -3.16
C TYR A 30 11.10 -24.92 -3.91
N TYR A 31 11.21 -24.43 -5.14
CA TYR A 31 12.36 -24.70 -6.00
C TYR A 31 13.65 -24.06 -5.49
N TYR A 32 13.61 -22.78 -5.11
CA TYR A 32 14.79 -22.07 -4.63
C TYR A 32 15.13 -22.33 -3.17
N ASN A 33 14.16 -22.83 -2.40
CA ASN A 33 14.31 -23.17 -1.00
C ASN A 33 15.04 -22.07 -0.17
N PRO A 34 14.55 -20.82 -0.18
CA PRO A 34 15.26 -19.68 0.36
C PRO A 34 15.40 -19.74 1.88
N THR A 35 16.48 -19.15 2.40
CA THR A 35 16.68 -18.93 3.84
C THR A 35 16.10 -17.59 4.31
N ILE A 36 15.94 -16.62 3.40
CA ILE A 36 15.34 -15.30 3.65
C ILE A 36 14.25 -15.07 2.62
N LEU A 37 13.07 -14.71 3.07
CA LEU A 37 11.91 -14.46 2.21
C LEU A 37 11.36 -13.06 2.46
N PRO A 38 11.58 -12.09 1.55
CA PRO A 38 10.89 -10.82 1.57
C PRO A 38 9.51 -10.95 0.92
N GLY A 39 8.51 -10.26 1.46
CA GLY A 39 7.17 -10.28 0.88
C GLY A 39 6.21 -9.28 1.51
N THR A 40 5.04 -9.16 0.91
CA THR A 40 3.91 -8.44 1.53
C THR A 40 3.18 -9.35 2.52
N PRO A 41 2.40 -8.80 3.46
CA PRO A 41 1.61 -9.61 4.38
C PRO A 41 0.77 -10.67 3.66
N SER A 42 0.09 -10.29 2.57
CA SER A 42 -0.76 -11.20 1.79
C SER A 42 0.01 -12.34 1.13
N MET A 43 1.24 -12.09 0.64
CA MET A 43 2.11 -13.14 0.10
C MET A 43 2.49 -14.16 1.18
N ILE A 44 2.86 -13.68 2.36
CA ILE A 44 3.27 -14.54 3.48
C ILE A 44 2.06 -15.33 4.02
N GLU A 45 0.89 -14.69 4.16
CA GLU A 45 -0.35 -15.37 4.55
C GLU A 45 -0.75 -16.47 3.55
N TYR A 46 -0.63 -16.19 2.24
CA TYR A 46 -0.88 -17.17 1.19
C TYR A 46 0.04 -18.38 1.31
N LEU A 47 1.37 -18.17 1.35
CA LEU A 47 2.35 -19.24 1.47
C LEU A 47 2.16 -20.06 2.75
N LYS A 48 1.85 -19.40 3.88
CA LYS A 48 1.53 -20.07 5.14
C LYS A 48 0.29 -20.96 5.00
N ARG A 49 -0.79 -20.43 4.40
CA ARG A 49 -2.06 -21.14 4.21
C ARG A 49 -1.90 -22.42 3.39
N ILE A 50 -1.12 -22.38 2.32
CA ILE A 50 -0.86 -23.54 1.47
C ILE A 50 0.33 -24.40 1.96
N LYS A 51 0.89 -24.08 3.14
CA LYS A 51 2.04 -24.77 3.75
C LYS A 51 3.31 -24.78 2.87
N ALA A 52 3.49 -23.72 2.05
CA ALA A 52 4.64 -23.59 1.15
C ALA A 52 5.83 -22.82 1.77
N LEU A 53 5.78 -22.44 3.06
CA LEU A 53 6.95 -21.94 3.77
C LEU A 53 7.89 -23.11 4.06
N ASN A 54 9.06 -23.14 3.41
CA ASN A 54 10.02 -24.22 3.53
C ASN A 54 10.69 -24.30 4.92
N GLU A 55 11.36 -25.44 5.22
CA GLU A 55 12.01 -25.67 6.52
C GLU A 55 13.35 -24.95 6.66
N ASN A 56 14.01 -24.60 5.55
CA ASN A 56 15.28 -23.86 5.56
C ASN A 56 15.08 -22.36 5.80
N LEU A 57 13.84 -21.89 5.77
CA LEU A 57 13.53 -20.48 5.98
C LEU A 57 13.88 -20.07 7.41
N LYS A 58 14.73 -19.04 7.53
CA LYS A 58 15.20 -18.49 8.81
C LYS A 58 14.68 -17.09 9.07
N THR A 59 14.40 -16.36 8.01
CA THR A 59 14.02 -14.95 8.13
C THR A 59 12.91 -14.60 7.15
N ILE A 60 11.91 -13.91 7.65
CA ILE A 60 10.85 -13.29 6.84
C ILE A 60 10.95 -11.77 7.02
N ILE A 61 10.95 -11.03 5.91
CA ILE A 61 10.93 -9.56 5.90
C ILE A 61 9.61 -9.12 5.28
N ILE A 62 8.71 -8.59 6.10
CA ILE A 62 7.37 -8.17 5.69
C ILE A 62 7.38 -6.66 5.47
N GLY A 63 6.93 -6.21 4.29
CA GLY A 63 6.86 -4.79 3.98
C GLY A 63 5.85 -4.48 2.89
N GLY A 64 5.74 -3.19 2.54
CA GLY A 64 4.86 -2.71 1.49
C GLY A 64 3.39 -2.52 1.90
N ALA A 65 2.94 -3.13 2.98
CA ALA A 65 1.59 -2.98 3.53
C ALA A 65 1.60 -3.04 5.05
N SER A 66 0.47 -2.66 5.68
CA SER A 66 0.27 -2.85 7.12
C SER A 66 0.26 -4.34 7.44
N CYS A 67 1.09 -4.77 8.38
CA CYS A 67 1.18 -6.17 8.76
C CYS A 67 0.24 -6.45 9.94
N PRO A 68 -0.77 -7.32 9.78
CA PRO A 68 -1.66 -7.69 10.88
C PRO A 68 -0.89 -8.40 11.99
N PHE A 69 -1.17 -8.05 13.26
CA PHE A 69 -0.55 -8.70 14.42
C PHE A 69 -0.74 -10.23 14.40
N ARG A 70 -1.93 -10.69 13.99
CA ARG A 70 -2.23 -12.12 13.85
C ARG A 70 -1.26 -12.89 12.94
N LEU A 71 -0.66 -12.20 11.93
CA LEU A 71 0.32 -12.83 11.06
C LEU A 71 1.64 -13.07 11.79
N PHE A 72 2.09 -12.13 12.62
CA PHE A 72 3.25 -12.32 13.49
C PHE A 72 3.04 -13.48 14.46
N GLU A 73 1.91 -13.48 15.18
CA GLU A 73 1.54 -14.57 16.10
C GLU A 73 1.58 -15.92 15.38
N ALA A 74 1.03 -15.98 14.20
CA ALA A 74 0.95 -17.20 13.40
C ALA A 74 2.31 -17.70 12.86
N LEU A 75 3.37 -16.90 12.93
CA LEU A 75 4.74 -17.25 12.53
C LEU A 75 5.65 -17.54 13.74
N LYS A 76 5.23 -17.20 14.96
CA LYS A 76 6.01 -17.41 16.21
C LYS A 76 6.32 -18.87 16.51
N ASP A 77 5.43 -19.80 16.13
CA ASP A 77 5.60 -21.22 16.41
C ASP A 77 6.73 -21.88 15.58
N ARG A 78 7.31 -21.12 14.68
CA ARG A 78 8.48 -21.51 13.90
C ARG A 78 9.68 -20.74 14.43
N ASP A 79 10.84 -21.35 14.44
CA ASP A 79 12.12 -20.67 14.78
C ASP A 79 12.53 -19.71 13.65
N LEU A 80 11.70 -18.68 13.44
CA LEU A 80 11.81 -17.68 12.39
C LEU A 80 12.04 -16.29 12.98
N LYS A 81 13.01 -15.59 12.42
CA LYS A 81 13.14 -14.13 12.61
C LYS A 81 12.15 -13.43 11.68
N VAL A 82 11.19 -12.71 12.23
CA VAL A 82 10.21 -11.96 11.48
C VAL A 82 10.42 -10.48 11.69
N TYR A 83 10.64 -9.76 10.61
CA TYR A 83 10.83 -8.32 10.60
C TYR A 83 9.70 -7.66 9.81
N ASN A 84 9.12 -6.60 10.35
CA ASN A 84 8.25 -5.74 9.58
C ASN A 84 8.98 -4.43 9.27
N VAL A 85 9.01 -4.01 8.01
CA VAL A 85 9.71 -2.81 7.59
C VAL A 85 8.72 -1.73 7.18
N PHE A 86 9.01 -0.49 7.62
CA PHE A 86 8.30 0.71 7.23
C PHE A 86 9.16 1.53 6.27
N GLY A 87 8.55 1.94 5.19
CA GLY A 87 9.19 2.75 4.16
C GLY A 87 8.39 2.81 2.88
N MET A 88 8.91 3.52 1.92
CA MET A 88 8.27 3.77 0.64
C MET A 88 9.29 4.06 -0.45
N THR A 89 8.86 3.99 -1.71
CA THR A 89 9.73 4.21 -2.88
C THR A 89 10.35 5.61 -2.85
N GLU A 90 9.60 6.58 -2.40
CA GLU A 90 9.94 8.01 -2.33
C GLU A 90 11.11 8.31 -1.39
N VAL A 91 11.44 7.37 -0.50
CA VAL A 91 12.59 7.45 0.43
C VAL A 91 13.55 6.27 0.24
N SER A 92 13.67 5.79 -1.00
CA SER A 92 14.58 4.71 -1.39
C SER A 92 14.37 3.37 -0.65
N GLY A 93 13.16 3.13 -0.16
CA GLY A 93 12.77 1.86 0.46
C GLY A 93 12.44 1.95 1.94
N CYS A 94 13.27 1.35 2.80
CA CYS A 94 12.98 1.25 4.23
C CYS A 94 13.60 2.39 5.03
N ILE A 95 12.86 2.99 5.93
CA ILE A 95 13.33 3.98 6.90
C ILE A 95 13.33 3.45 8.34
N GLY A 96 12.63 2.35 8.59
CA GLY A 96 12.56 1.74 9.90
C GLY A 96 12.19 0.26 9.88
N ILE A 97 12.53 -0.42 10.95
CA ILE A 97 12.31 -1.85 11.15
C ILE A 97 11.63 -2.12 12.48
N ASN A 98 10.58 -2.91 12.47
CA ASN A 98 9.99 -3.51 13.66
C ASN A 98 10.60 -4.91 13.82
N ASP A 99 11.45 -5.04 14.83
CA ASP A 99 12.18 -6.24 15.21
C ASP A 99 11.64 -6.90 16.50
N THR A 100 10.69 -6.23 17.16
CA THR A 100 10.11 -6.64 18.45
C THR A 100 8.65 -7.09 18.36
N MET A 101 8.05 -6.96 17.19
CA MET A 101 6.63 -7.25 16.92
C MET A 101 5.62 -6.43 17.76
N ASP A 102 6.08 -5.36 18.38
CA ASP A 102 5.27 -4.48 19.26
C ASP A 102 4.57 -3.34 18.49
N GLY A 103 4.65 -3.34 17.15
CA GLY A 103 4.08 -2.29 16.31
C GLY A 103 4.92 -1.01 16.24
N THR A 104 6.11 -0.99 16.88
CA THR A 104 7.01 0.16 16.83
C THR A 104 8.21 -0.09 15.92
N TYR A 105 8.73 0.96 15.29
CA TYR A 105 9.82 0.83 14.32
C TYR A 105 11.08 1.52 14.84
N LYS A 106 12.19 0.80 14.86
CA LYS A 106 13.52 1.36 15.03
C LYS A 106 13.91 2.07 13.73
N ILE A 107 14.14 3.38 13.79
CA ILE A 107 14.54 4.19 12.65
C ILE A 107 16.00 3.89 12.31
N PHE A 108 16.31 3.74 11.01
CA PHE A 108 17.69 3.58 10.56
C PHE A 108 18.46 4.90 10.68
N ALA A 109 19.73 4.83 11.06
CA ALA A 109 20.58 6.00 11.22
C ALA A 109 20.77 6.81 9.94
N SER A 110 20.61 6.20 8.78
CA SER A 110 20.67 6.84 7.45
C SER A 110 19.42 7.67 7.12
N SER A 111 18.35 7.53 7.89
CA SER A 111 17.07 8.20 7.64
C SER A 111 16.81 9.26 8.72
N LYS A 112 16.65 10.50 8.30
CA LYS A 112 16.28 11.61 9.20
C LYS A 112 14.77 11.72 9.21
N VAL A 113 14.14 11.12 10.23
CA VAL A 113 12.69 11.12 10.43
C VAL A 113 12.31 12.13 11.50
N ALA A 114 11.34 12.97 11.20
CA ALA A 114 10.76 13.92 12.17
C ALA A 114 9.22 13.82 12.16
N ILE A 115 8.59 14.40 13.16
CA ILE A 115 7.12 14.49 13.27
C ILE A 115 6.77 15.97 13.25
N GLU A 116 5.91 16.36 12.30
CA GLU A 116 5.39 17.73 12.21
C GLU A 116 4.36 18.04 13.31
N ALA A 117 3.99 19.30 13.46
CA ALA A 117 3.05 19.74 14.50
C ALA A 117 1.66 19.09 14.39
N ASP A 118 1.24 18.72 13.20
CA ASP A 118 -0.03 18.00 12.91
C ASP A 118 0.10 16.47 13.07
N GLY A 119 1.30 16.00 13.42
CA GLY A 119 1.61 14.58 13.58
C GLY A 119 2.07 13.89 12.29
N GLU A 120 2.24 14.61 11.18
CA GLU A 120 2.75 14.02 9.94
C GLU A 120 4.18 13.54 10.10
N ILE A 121 4.45 12.33 9.61
CA ILE A 121 5.81 11.79 9.52
C ILE A 121 6.48 12.40 8.31
N VAL A 122 7.60 13.05 8.51
CA VAL A 122 8.41 13.62 7.43
C VAL A 122 9.81 13.01 7.41
N VAL A 123 10.39 12.93 6.21
CA VAL A 123 11.70 12.30 6.00
C VAL A 123 12.60 13.23 5.21
N SER A 124 13.84 13.38 5.66
CA SER A 124 14.86 14.16 4.96
C SER A 124 16.17 13.38 4.80
N GLY A 125 17.05 13.88 3.95
CA GLY A 125 18.36 13.30 3.67
C GLY A 125 18.46 12.67 2.29
N ASP A 126 19.60 12.01 2.04
CA ASP A 126 19.98 11.49 0.72
C ASP A 126 19.08 10.34 0.23
N CYS A 127 18.26 9.79 1.12
CA CYS A 127 17.27 8.74 0.78
C CYS A 127 16.03 9.29 0.05
N VAL A 128 15.80 10.61 0.10
CA VAL A 128 14.62 11.22 -0.54
C VAL A 128 14.79 11.23 -2.05
N MET A 129 13.77 10.81 -2.77
CA MET A 129 13.75 10.82 -4.23
C MET A 129 13.89 12.24 -4.79
N LYS A 130 14.32 12.35 -6.05
CA LYS A 130 14.35 13.64 -6.77
C LYS A 130 12.94 14.13 -7.13
N GLY A 131 12.02 13.22 -7.37
CA GLY A 131 10.63 13.53 -7.72
C GLY A 131 9.96 12.43 -8.54
N TYR A 132 8.70 12.67 -8.88
CA TYR A 132 7.94 11.81 -9.80
C TYR A 132 8.23 12.18 -11.24
N ASP A 133 8.44 11.18 -12.10
CA ASP A 133 8.65 11.39 -13.53
C ASP A 133 7.44 12.07 -14.16
N LYS A 134 7.69 13.19 -14.85
CA LYS A 134 6.66 13.99 -15.56
C LYS A 134 5.53 14.53 -14.69
N ASP A 135 5.72 14.61 -13.37
CA ASP A 135 4.73 15.18 -12.44
C ASP A 135 5.40 16.10 -11.40
N GLU A 136 5.93 17.23 -11.88
CA GLU A 136 6.54 18.24 -11.01
C GLU A 136 5.53 18.84 -10.03
N ALA A 137 4.28 18.99 -10.44
CA ALA A 137 3.26 19.59 -9.59
C ALA A 137 3.00 18.73 -8.35
N TYR A 138 2.90 17.42 -8.51
CA TYR A 138 2.75 16.50 -7.40
C TYR A 138 4.06 16.37 -6.59
N THR A 139 5.22 16.38 -7.26
CA THR A 139 6.52 16.39 -6.59
C THR A 139 6.63 17.55 -5.60
N LYS A 140 6.32 18.80 -6.04
CA LYS A 140 6.34 20.00 -5.19
C LYS A 140 5.35 19.97 -4.02
N ARG A 141 4.29 19.18 -4.13
CA ARG A 141 3.33 18.98 -3.04
C ARG A 141 3.90 18.12 -1.91
N VAL A 142 4.64 17.07 -2.27
CA VAL A 142 5.13 16.06 -1.32
C VAL A 142 6.59 16.26 -0.92
N ILE A 143 7.38 17.03 -1.68
CA ILE A 143 8.76 17.41 -1.31
C ILE A 143 8.80 18.92 -1.17
N ARG A 144 9.08 19.39 0.04
CA ARG A 144 9.21 20.81 0.38
C ARG A 144 10.55 21.02 1.07
N ASP A 145 11.36 21.91 0.54
CA ASP A 145 12.70 22.22 1.09
C ASP A 145 13.59 20.97 1.33
N GLY A 146 13.49 19.99 0.44
CA GLY A 146 14.23 18.72 0.54
C GLY A 146 13.67 17.72 1.56
N VAL A 147 12.52 18.03 2.15
CA VAL A 147 11.81 17.17 3.10
C VAL A 147 10.63 16.50 2.41
N TYR A 148 10.56 15.19 2.48
CA TYR A 148 9.45 14.41 1.96
C TYR A 148 8.35 14.28 3.01
N HIS A 149 7.16 14.70 2.67
CA HIS A 149 5.92 14.60 3.44
C HIS A 149 5.24 13.28 3.11
N THR A 150 5.25 12.34 4.07
CA THR A 150 4.79 10.96 3.82
C THR A 150 3.27 10.86 3.73
N GLY A 151 2.57 11.81 4.35
CA GLY A 151 1.14 11.78 4.60
C GLY A 151 0.71 10.73 5.64
N ASP A 152 1.63 9.97 6.21
CA ASP A 152 1.35 9.07 7.32
C ASP A 152 1.47 9.84 8.64
N ILE A 153 0.57 9.60 9.58
CA ILE A 153 0.55 10.21 10.92
C ILE A 153 1.21 9.25 11.91
N GLY A 154 2.09 9.79 12.76
CA GLY A 154 2.79 9.00 13.74
C GLY A 154 3.36 9.82 14.90
N ARG A 155 4.10 9.16 15.75
CA ARG A 155 4.84 9.78 16.84
C ARG A 155 6.12 9.01 17.15
N ILE A 156 7.08 9.65 17.73
CA ILE A 156 8.24 8.99 18.35
C ILE A 156 7.89 8.72 19.80
N ASN A 157 8.07 7.50 20.26
CA ASN A 157 7.84 7.13 21.66
C ASN A 157 9.07 7.44 22.54
N ASP A 158 8.95 7.23 23.86
CA ASP A 158 9.99 7.50 24.84
C ASP A 158 11.28 6.68 24.62
N LYS A 159 11.20 5.60 23.85
CA LYS A 159 12.34 4.76 23.46
C LYS A 159 12.97 5.18 22.13
N GLY A 160 12.55 6.31 21.55
CA GLY A 160 13.03 6.79 20.26
C GLY A 160 12.54 5.96 19.07
N ARG A 161 11.47 5.16 19.23
CA ARG A 161 10.90 4.33 18.16
C ARG A 161 9.69 5.02 17.54
N LEU A 162 9.57 4.90 16.23
CA LEU A 162 8.43 5.41 15.48
C LEU A 162 7.19 4.52 15.69
N VAL A 163 6.08 5.14 16.02
CA VAL A 163 4.74 4.52 16.12
C VAL A 163 3.88 5.09 15.01
N LEU A 164 3.37 4.21 14.15
CA LEU A 164 2.41 4.59 13.11
C LEU A 164 1.02 4.64 13.74
N LEU A 165 0.31 5.77 13.60
CA LEU A 165 -1.02 5.99 14.17
C LEU A 165 -2.12 5.89 13.12
N LYS A 166 -1.93 6.54 11.98
CA LYS A 166 -2.92 6.60 10.89
C LYS A 166 -2.20 6.71 9.56
N ARG A 167 -2.73 6.03 8.54
CA ARG A 167 -2.29 6.30 7.16
C ARG A 167 -3.03 7.47 6.57
N ASN A 168 -2.35 8.13 5.66
CA ASN A 168 -2.97 9.16 4.83
C ASN A 168 -4.14 8.56 4.06
N PRO A 169 -5.37 9.08 4.24
CA PRO A 169 -6.53 8.63 3.51
C PRO A 169 -6.41 8.84 1.98
N GLU A 170 -5.48 9.70 1.55
CA GLU A 170 -5.18 9.95 0.14
C GLU A 170 -4.48 8.77 -0.56
N ILE A 171 -3.86 7.87 0.20
CA ILE A 171 -3.13 6.72 -0.34
C ILE A 171 -3.91 5.45 -0.09
N ILE A 172 -4.35 4.82 -1.17
CA ILE A 172 -4.90 3.45 -1.15
C ILE A 172 -3.73 2.49 -1.32
N LEU A 173 -3.56 1.62 -0.33
CA LEU A 173 -2.54 0.57 -0.37
C LEU A 173 -3.20 -0.75 -0.75
N LEU A 174 -2.83 -1.29 -1.90
CA LEU A 174 -3.33 -2.58 -2.37
C LEU A 174 -2.70 -3.74 -1.59
N PRO A 175 -3.36 -4.90 -1.52
CA PRO A 175 -2.79 -6.12 -0.92
C PRO A 175 -1.46 -6.56 -1.57
N THR A 176 -1.25 -6.18 -2.84
CA THR A 176 0.00 -6.40 -3.58
C THR A 176 1.15 -5.50 -3.12
N GLY A 177 0.89 -4.51 -2.26
CA GLY A 177 1.86 -3.53 -1.79
C GLY A 177 1.98 -2.27 -2.66
N GLU A 178 1.22 -2.18 -3.74
CA GLU A 178 1.17 -1.00 -4.60
C GLU A 178 0.37 0.12 -3.95
N LYS A 179 0.86 1.35 -4.13
CA LYS A 179 0.21 2.57 -3.64
C LYS A 179 -0.51 3.28 -4.76
N ILE A 180 -1.76 3.63 -4.54
CA ILE A 180 -2.59 4.38 -5.48
C ILE A 180 -2.99 5.70 -4.82
N SER A 181 -2.77 6.81 -5.51
CA SER A 181 -3.32 8.09 -5.07
C SER A 181 -4.83 8.10 -5.29
N ARG A 182 -5.58 8.18 -4.20
CA ARG A 182 -7.06 8.26 -4.25
C ARG A 182 -7.51 9.47 -5.06
N THR A 183 -6.99 10.66 -4.76
CA THR A 183 -7.34 11.90 -5.44
C THR A 183 -7.09 11.86 -6.94
N VAL A 184 -5.92 11.33 -7.36
CA VAL A 184 -5.60 11.20 -8.79
C VAL A 184 -6.58 10.24 -9.46
N THR A 185 -6.86 9.10 -8.84
CA THR A 185 -7.76 8.09 -9.38
C THR A 185 -9.20 8.62 -9.48
N ILE A 186 -9.69 9.27 -8.40
CA ILE A 186 -11.01 9.93 -8.41
C ILE A 186 -11.09 10.93 -9.55
N ARG A 187 -10.10 11.82 -9.71
CA ARG A 187 -10.09 12.81 -10.79
C ARG A 187 -10.17 12.16 -12.17
N GLN A 188 -9.45 11.07 -12.38
CA GLN A 188 -9.45 10.35 -13.65
C GLN A 188 -10.79 9.67 -13.93
N ILE A 189 -11.44 9.10 -12.92
CA ILE A 189 -12.78 8.49 -13.05
C ILE A 189 -13.85 9.55 -13.22
N SER A 190 -13.79 10.65 -12.47
CA SER A 190 -14.73 11.76 -12.61
C SER A 190 -14.64 12.46 -13.97
N ALA A 191 -13.53 12.32 -14.68
CA ALA A 191 -13.38 12.81 -16.05
C ALA A 191 -13.98 11.89 -17.11
N LEU A 192 -14.51 10.72 -16.74
CA LEU A 192 -15.21 9.83 -17.67
C LEU A 192 -16.59 10.41 -18.01
N ASP A 193 -17.00 10.17 -19.25
CA ASP A 193 -18.26 10.71 -19.77
C ASP A 193 -19.48 10.21 -18.97
N GLY A 194 -20.32 11.16 -18.52
CA GLY A 194 -21.53 10.89 -17.76
C GLY A 194 -21.35 10.70 -16.25
N VAL A 195 -20.14 10.87 -15.69
CA VAL A 195 -19.86 10.80 -14.24
C VAL A 195 -20.08 12.17 -13.60
N ALA A 196 -20.97 12.25 -12.62
CA ALA A 196 -21.18 13.44 -11.80
C ALA A 196 -20.22 13.49 -10.60
N GLU A 197 -20.12 12.38 -9.86
CA GLU A 197 -19.20 12.21 -8.74
C GLU A 197 -18.60 10.81 -8.81
N SER A 198 -17.41 10.65 -8.24
CA SER A 198 -16.83 9.34 -8.02
C SER A 198 -16.04 9.28 -6.72
N TYR A 199 -15.93 8.08 -6.17
CA TYR A 199 -15.08 7.77 -5.03
C TYR A 199 -14.37 6.44 -5.25
N VAL A 200 -13.16 6.31 -4.70
CA VAL A 200 -12.37 5.09 -4.84
C VAL A 200 -11.86 4.67 -3.47
N THR A 201 -12.04 3.41 -3.15
CA THR A 201 -11.57 2.84 -1.88
C THR A 201 -11.17 1.39 -2.05
N LEU A 202 -10.45 0.87 -1.07
CA LEU A 202 -10.22 -0.57 -0.93
C LEU A 202 -11.30 -1.14 -0.03
N TYR A 203 -12.03 -2.12 -0.50
CA TYR A 203 -13.05 -2.83 0.28
C TYR A 203 -12.95 -4.34 0.00
N ASP A 204 -12.84 -5.14 1.04
CA ASP A 204 -12.66 -6.60 0.95
C ASP A 204 -11.50 -6.98 -0.01
N ASP A 205 -10.35 -6.31 0.18
CA ASP A 205 -9.14 -6.43 -0.65
C ASP A 205 -9.32 -6.10 -2.14
N LYS A 206 -10.47 -5.54 -2.54
CA LYS A 206 -10.77 -5.13 -3.91
C LYS A 206 -10.76 -3.62 -4.06
N LEU A 207 -10.02 -3.11 -5.04
CA LEU A 207 -10.10 -1.71 -5.43
C LEU A 207 -11.48 -1.46 -6.04
N THR A 208 -12.29 -0.69 -5.31
CA THR A 208 -13.70 -0.45 -5.63
C THR A 208 -13.90 1.01 -6.03
N ALA A 209 -14.53 1.24 -7.18
CA ALA A 209 -15.00 2.56 -7.60
C ALA A 209 -16.50 2.68 -7.39
N ILE A 210 -16.91 3.79 -6.77
CA ILE A 210 -18.32 4.20 -6.67
C ILE A 210 -18.50 5.36 -7.65
N ILE A 211 -19.50 5.27 -8.51
CA ILE A 211 -19.81 6.26 -9.54
C ILE A 211 -21.23 6.75 -9.31
N VAL A 212 -21.38 8.07 -9.24
CA VAL A 212 -22.68 8.74 -9.29
C VAL A 212 -22.86 9.28 -10.71
N PRO A 213 -23.83 8.79 -11.49
CA PRO A 213 -24.06 9.27 -12.85
C PRO A 213 -24.73 10.64 -12.86
N ILE A 214 -24.47 11.43 -13.90
CA ILE A 214 -25.22 12.68 -14.18
C ILE A 214 -26.68 12.35 -14.44
N ASP A 215 -26.92 11.35 -15.31
CA ASP A 215 -28.25 10.86 -15.64
C ASP A 215 -28.50 9.56 -14.86
N LYS A 216 -29.51 9.57 -13.98
CA LYS A 216 -29.85 8.44 -13.11
C LYS A 216 -30.52 7.27 -13.83
N ASP A 217 -31.01 7.50 -15.05
CA ASP A 217 -31.68 6.49 -15.88
C ASP A 217 -30.72 5.76 -16.84
N VAL A 218 -29.44 6.14 -16.79
CA VAL A 218 -28.40 5.47 -17.59
C VAL A 218 -28.19 4.03 -17.13
N ARG A 219 -28.01 3.13 -18.09
CA ARG A 219 -27.71 1.72 -17.81
C ARG A 219 -26.33 1.56 -17.17
N GLU A 220 -26.28 0.84 -16.08
CA GLU A 220 -25.08 0.62 -15.26
C GLU A 220 -23.91 0.00 -16.06
N GLU A 221 -24.24 -0.89 -17.03
CA GLU A 221 -23.27 -1.54 -17.90
C GLU A 221 -22.41 -0.57 -18.71
N ARG A 222 -22.91 0.66 -18.94
CA ARG A 222 -22.13 1.71 -19.57
C ARG A 222 -20.90 2.07 -18.75
N PHE A 223 -21.08 2.27 -17.45
CA PHE A 223 -20.00 2.67 -16.55
C PHE A 223 -19.03 1.52 -16.31
N VAL A 224 -19.52 0.29 -16.19
CA VAL A 224 -18.67 -0.90 -16.12
C VAL A 224 -17.75 -0.98 -17.35
N ARG A 225 -18.28 -0.75 -18.56
CA ARG A 225 -17.47 -0.70 -19.79
C ARG A 225 -16.45 0.45 -19.78
N LEU A 226 -16.82 1.62 -19.29
CA LEU A 226 -15.89 2.76 -19.16
C LEU A 226 -14.75 2.45 -18.20
N ILE A 227 -15.02 1.81 -17.06
CA ILE A 227 -14.01 1.37 -16.09
C ILE A 227 -13.12 0.29 -16.69
N ASN A 228 -13.66 -0.69 -17.42
CA ASN A 228 -12.84 -1.69 -18.10
C ASN A 228 -11.87 -1.05 -19.10
N LYS A 229 -12.35 -0.10 -19.91
CA LYS A 229 -11.50 0.68 -20.82
C LYS A 229 -10.47 1.55 -20.09
N TYR A 230 -10.80 2.06 -18.90
CA TYR A 230 -9.86 2.77 -18.05
C TYR A 230 -8.77 1.82 -17.53
N ASN A 231 -9.14 0.61 -17.07
CA ASN A 231 -8.23 -0.42 -16.62
C ASN A 231 -7.23 -0.84 -17.71
N GLU A 232 -7.71 -1.07 -18.94
CA GLU A 232 -6.87 -1.41 -20.10
C GLU A 232 -5.75 -0.37 -20.32
N LYS A 233 -6.05 0.92 -20.14
CA LYS A 233 -5.07 2.00 -20.28
C LYS A 233 -4.02 2.05 -19.17
N LYS A 234 -4.33 1.47 -17.99
CA LYS A 234 -3.42 1.47 -16.82
C LYS A 234 -2.39 0.35 -16.86
N GLY A 235 -2.60 -0.66 -17.69
CA GLY A 235 -1.74 -1.85 -17.73
C GLY A 235 -1.93 -2.75 -16.51
N TYR A 236 -1.09 -3.78 -16.40
CA TYR A 236 -1.24 -4.86 -15.42
C TYR A 236 -0.82 -4.51 -13.98
N ARG A 237 -0.56 -3.24 -13.66
CA ARG A 237 -0.11 -2.86 -12.32
C ARG A 237 -1.21 -2.96 -11.28
N TRP A 238 -2.39 -2.42 -11.62
CA TRP A 238 -3.58 -2.47 -10.80
C TRP A 238 -4.81 -2.12 -11.63
N GLU A 239 -5.96 -2.59 -11.20
CA GLU A 239 -7.24 -2.35 -11.87
C GLU A 239 -8.34 -2.15 -10.84
N ILE A 240 -9.38 -1.43 -11.21
CA ILE A 240 -10.62 -1.36 -10.46
C ILE A 240 -11.35 -2.67 -10.64
N GLN A 241 -11.52 -3.41 -9.55
CA GLN A 241 -12.05 -4.77 -9.53
C GLN A 241 -13.56 -4.82 -9.27
N LYS A 242 -14.10 -3.78 -8.61
CA LYS A 242 -15.53 -3.63 -8.36
C LYS A 242 -15.98 -2.22 -8.74
N THR A 243 -17.10 -2.13 -9.44
CA THR A 243 -17.75 -0.85 -9.79
C THR A 243 -19.15 -0.86 -9.23
N ILE A 244 -19.50 0.19 -8.49
CA ILE A 244 -20.82 0.40 -7.90
C ILE A 244 -21.40 1.67 -8.48
N ILE A 245 -22.65 1.62 -8.91
CA ILE A 245 -23.36 2.78 -9.45
C ILE A 245 -24.37 3.26 -8.42
N SER A 246 -24.10 4.41 -7.82
CA SER A 246 -25.00 5.02 -6.83
C SER A 246 -25.94 6.00 -7.48
N LYS A 247 -27.24 5.82 -7.30
CA LYS A 247 -28.28 6.78 -7.74
C LYS A 247 -28.43 7.95 -6.76
N ALA A 248 -27.85 7.85 -5.57
CA ALA A 248 -27.78 8.91 -4.57
C ALA A 248 -26.40 9.60 -4.62
N PRO A 249 -26.31 10.89 -4.23
CA PRO A 249 -25.02 11.54 -4.00
C PRO A 249 -24.17 10.78 -3.02
N LEU A 250 -22.85 10.93 -3.10
CA LEU A 250 -21.94 10.32 -2.13
C LEU A 250 -22.21 10.85 -0.71
N PRO A 251 -22.27 9.98 0.30
CA PRO A 251 -22.52 10.40 1.67
C PRO A 251 -21.39 11.27 2.20
N ARG A 252 -21.77 12.35 2.90
CA ARG A 252 -20.84 13.33 3.45
C ARG A 252 -21.14 13.61 4.91
N MET A 253 -20.10 13.95 5.66
CA MET A 253 -20.21 14.49 7.01
C MET A 253 -20.62 15.96 6.96
N ASP A 254 -20.98 16.54 8.12
CA ASP A 254 -21.42 17.95 8.24
C ASP A 254 -20.37 18.97 7.75
N ASN A 255 -19.09 18.61 7.80
CA ASN A 255 -17.99 19.43 7.29
C ASN A 255 -17.78 19.33 5.78
N GLY A 256 -18.60 18.54 5.06
CA GLY A 256 -18.55 18.34 3.61
C GLY A 256 -17.61 17.23 3.13
N ASP A 257 -16.82 16.64 4.02
CA ASP A 257 -15.95 15.50 3.69
C ASP A 257 -16.76 14.21 3.45
N ILE A 258 -16.20 13.29 2.67
CA ILE A 258 -16.81 11.98 2.44
C ILE A 258 -16.89 11.20 3.76
N ASP A 259 -18.08 10.71 4.10
CA ASP A 259 -18.30 9.80 5.22
C ASP A 259 -17.86 8.38 4.82
N GLN A 260 -16.68 7.99 5.27
CA GLN A 260 -16.11 6.68 4.94
C GLN A 260 -16.93 5.51 5.49
N ASN A 261 -17.55 5.65 6.67
CA ASN A 261 -18.37 4.60 7.26
C ASN A 261 -19.65 4.40 6.46
N ALA A 262 -20.28 5.49 6.03
CA ALA A 262 -21.45 5.44 5.17
C ALA A 262 -21.12 4.89 3.76
N ILE A 263 -19.92 5.18 3.24
CA ILE A 263 -19.41 4.56 2.00
C ILE A 263 -19.26 3.05 2.15
N GLU A 264 -18.65 2.56 3.24
CA GLU A 264 -18.50 1.13 3.48
C GLU A 264 -19.85 0.43 3.60
N THR A 265 -20.81 1.06 4.27
CA THR A 265 -22.19 0.57 4.38
C THR A 265 -22.87 0.49 3.01
N LEU A 266 -22.67 1.53 2.16
CA LEU A 266 -23.19 1.53 0.79
C LEU A 266 -22.61 0.36 -0.02
N ILE A 267 -21.29 0.12 0.07
CA ILE A 267 -20.63 -0.97 -0.65
C ILE A 267 -21.13 -2.36 -0.16
N ALA A 268 -21.36 -2.50 1.15
CA ALA A 268 -21.84 -3.74 1.75
C ALA A 268 -23.27 -4.11 1.32
N ASN A 269 -24.11 -3.10 1.07
CA ASN A 269 -25.52 -3.29 0.67
C ASN A 269 -25.66 -3.61 -0.83
N GLU A 270 -24.64 -3.33 -1.64
CA GLU A 270 -24.58 -3.63 -3.08
C GLU A 270 -24.01 -5.05 -3.32
N LYS A 271 -24.73 -6.07 -2.80
CA LYS A 271 -24.39 -7.49 -3.02
C LYS A 271 -25.11 -8.06 -4.22
#